data_7a44eb5aab2847bb1d944d0919ebb73c
#
_entry.id   7a44eb5aab2847bb1d944d0919ebb73c
#
_cell.length_a   1.000
_cell.length_b   1.000
_cell.length_c   1.000
_cell.angle_alpha   90.00
_cell.angle_beta   90.00
_cell.angle_gamma   90.00
#
_symmetry.space_group_name_H-M   'P 1'
#
loop_
_entity.id
_entity.type
_entity.pdbx_description
1 polymer ?
#
loop_
_entity_poly.entity_id
_entity_poly.type
_entity_poly.pdbx_seq_one_letter_code
_entity_poly.pdbx_strand_id
1 'polypeptide(L)'
;MVTGSDLNVKGDLYNNVEGDVVYEAATGKGYERSSNKSSGFGVGVYADSKNSGFTVNANTAKGYGNGETTTNANSHVTVGGTTYQNIGGDLVLDGAVVKGDHMSGQIDGAILAKSRPDTATYTGKQTNAGVSADIGFDGVPQSVSVNAGRSKVNADYAAVKEQTGIAMNSSDVVVAKASRFDGAYFTTATPEDNQTVFKEGVTTTDIQNHMNYKGDAINVGLGAGINSETQKVSPPGISGIGYGKDGDSQTSTTYSAVTGIAGKSDVTTANVGTLNETLVNSFDKDRVNAQTNAQVSVTQAFGQEAPKAVAEFSQNRINAIKADPNLTPDQKLAEIKKWDEGGVYRVAMHTAIGALGGGTVESALVGGGVAAAAPLIND
;
A
#
# COMPACT_ATOMS: atom_id res chain seq x y z
N MET A 1 1.91 10.72 -38.32
CA MET A 1 1.68 10.42 -36.91
C MET A 1 0.54 9.43 -36.77
N VAL A 2 0.71 8.39 -35.95
CA VAL A 2 -0.27 7.33 -35.64
C VAL A 2 -0.38 7.24 -34.11
N THR A 3 -1.58 7.30 -33.57
CA THR A 3 -1.81 7.33 -32.10
C THR A 3 -2.81 6.26 -31.69
N GLY A 4 -2.41 5.34 -30.79
CA GLY A 4 -3.24 4.30 -30.18
C GLY A 4 -3.98 3.45 -31.21
N SER A 5 -3.33 3.08 -32.31
CA SER A 5 -3.96 2.47 -33.46
C SER A 5 -3.18 1.26 -33.97
N ASP A 6 -3.88 0.31 -34.57
CA ASP A 6 -3.29 -0.85 -35.21
C ASP A 6 -3.23 -0.64 -36.73
N LEU A 7 -2.02 -0.63 -37.28
CA LEU A 7 -1.74 -0.56 -38.72
C LEU A 7 -1.22 -1.92 -39.20
N ASN A 8 -1.99 -2.61 -40.02
CA ASN A 8 -1.61 -3.89 -40.60
C ASN A 8 -1.38 -3.77 -42.11
N VAL A 9 -0.14 -3.91 -42.54
CA VAL A 9 0.30 -3.85 -43.93
C VAL A 9 0.71 -5.24 -44.39
N LYS A 10 0.01 -5.81 -45.40
CA LYS A 10 0.31 -7.15 -45.91
C LYS A 10 1.59 -7.22 -46.74
N GLY A 11 1.95 -6.14 -47.42
CA GLY A 11 3.15 -6.01 -48.22
C GLY A 11 4.18 -5.08 -47.57
N ASP A 12 4.81 -4.26 -48.36
CA ASP A 12 5.82 -3.30 -47.92
C ASP A 12 5.19 -2.01 -47.38
N LEU A 13 5.86 -1.40 -46.41
CA LEU A 13 5.53 -0.08 -45.88
C LEU A 13 6.62 0.92 -46.30
N TYR A 14 6.22 2.01 -46.93
CA TYR A 14 7.13 3.08 -47.33
C TYR A 14 6.89 4.32 -46.48
N ASN A 15 7.83 4.64 -45.60
CA ASN A 15 7.88 5.89 -44.88
C ASN A 15 8.76 6.89 -45.67
N ASN A 16 8.16 7.67 -46.54
CA ASN A 16 8.85 8.70 -47.34
C ASN A 16 8.41 10.09 -46.87
N VAL A 17 9.14 10.66 -45.91
CA VAL A 17 8.75 11.85 -45.16
C VAL A 17 9.94 12.77 -44.96
N GLU A 18 9.79 14.08 -45.26
CA GLU A 18 10.84 15.07 -44.99
C GLU A 18 11.06 15.41 -43.52
N GLY A 19 10.02 15.23 -42.68
CA GLY A 19 10.05 15.44 -41.23
C GLY A 19 10.05 14.16 -40.44
N ASP A 20 9.44 14.18 -39.25
CA ASP A 20 9.41 13.06 -38.33
C ASP A 20 8.31 12.05 -38.67
N VAL A 21 8.57 10.79 -38.41
CA VAL A 21 7.58 9.73 -38.32
C VAL A 21 7.32 9.40 -36.85
N VAL A 22 6.07 9.55 -36.41
CA VAL A 22 5.69 9.39 -35.00
C VAL A 22 4.62 8.32 -34.84
N TYR A 23 4.93 7.33 -34.05
CA TYR A 23 4.00 6.30 -33.54
C TYR A 23 3.91 6.46 -32.02
N GLU A 24 2.71 6.70 -31.50
CA GLU A 24 2.55 6.93 -30.07
C GLU A 24 1.33 6.19 -29.48
N ALA A 25 1.35 5.95 -28.19
CA ALA A 25 0.24 5.37 -27.45
C ALA A 25 -0.90 6.38 -27.28
N ALA A 26 -2.13 5.90 -27.31
CA ALA A 26 -3.25 6.64 -26.75
C ALA A 26 -3.19 6.59 -25.21
N THR A 27 -3.46 7.73 -24.57
CA THR A 27 -3.42 7.85 -23.12
C THR A 27 -4.81 8.10 -22.55
N GLY A 28 -5.25 7.20 -21.66
CA GLY A 28 -6.46 7.36 -20.85
C GLY A 28 -6.11 7.91 -19.47
N LYS A 29 -6.92 8.83 -18.93
CA LYS A 29 -6.79 9.35 -17.58
C LYS A 29 -8.05 9.09 -16.78
N GLY A 30 -7.90 8.51 -15.59
CA GLY A 30 -8.97 8.28 -14.64
C GLY A 30 -8.76 9.08 -13.36
N TYR A 31 -9.84 9.57 -12.78
CA TYR A 31 -9.81 10.29 -11.52
C TYR A 31 -10.88 9.73 -10.60
N GLU A 32 -10.49 9.46 -9.37
CA GLU A 32 -11.40 9.13 -8.31
C GLU A 32 -11.32 10.20 -7.22
N ARG A 33 -12.46 10.78 -6.87
CA ARG A 33 -12.56 11.71 -5.75
C ARG A 33 -13.76 11.36 -4.91
N SER A 34 -13.52 11.05 -3.67
CA SER A 34 -14.56 10.75 -2.70
C SER A 34 -14.39 11.58 -1.44
N SER A 35 -15.50 12.01 -0.87
CA SER A 35 -15.53 12.61 0.45
C SER A 35 -16.74 12.13 1.20
N ASN A 36 -16.57 11.83 2.48
CA ASN A 36 -17.68 11.47 3.35
C ASN A 36 -17.68 12.31 4.62
N LYS A 37 -18.85 12.61 5.09
CA LYS A 37 -19.08 13.16 6.42
C LYS A 37 -20.36 12.53 6.96
N SER A 38 -20.25 11.92 8.11
CA SER A 38 -21.41 11.32 8.78
C SER A 38 -21.45 11.74 10.25
N SER A 39 -22.64 11.83 10.79
CA SER A 39 -22.89 11.96 12.21
C SER A 39 -24.09 11.09 12.57
N GLY A 40 -24.02 10.45 13.72
CA GLY A 40 -25.08 9.58 14.19
C GLY A 40 -25.34 9.80 15.67
N PHE A 41 -26.57 9.56 16.05
CA PHE A 41 -27.03 9.47 17.43
C PHE A 41 -27.78 8.17 17.59
N GLY A 42 -27.53 7.44 18.67
CA GLY A 42 -28.21 6.18 18.96
C GLY A 42 -28.57 6.07 20.39
N VAL A 43 -29.69 5.39 20.62
CA VAL A 43 -30.15 4.96 21.96
C VAL A 43 -30.38 3.47 21.87
N GLY A 44 -29.81 2.73 22.82
CA GLY A 44 -29.98 1.29 22.94
C GLY A 44 -30.38 0.91 24.38
N VAL A 45 -30.71 -0.35 24.56
CA VAL A 45 -30.90 -0.96 25.88
C VAL A 45 -29.80 -1.98 26.07
N TYR A 46 -29.14 -2.00 27.19
CA TYR A 46 -28.15 -3.02 27.55
C TYR A 46 -28.57 -3.79 28.79
N ALA A 47 -28.19 -5.04 28.87
CA ALA A 47 -28.28 -5.88 30.03
C ALA A 47 -27.08 -6.81 30.08
N ASP A 48 -26.37 -6.79 31.18
CA ASP A 48 -25.30 -7.73 31.50
C ASP A 48 -25.60 -8.46 32.82
N SER A 49 -24.68 -9.27 33.31
CA SER A 49 -24.86 -10.06 34.52
C SER A 49 -25.00 -9.24 35.81
N LYS A 50 -24.71 -7.94 35.79
CA LYS A 50 -24.67 -7.06 36.96
C LYS A 50 -25.51 -5.81 36.79
N ASN A 51 -25.64 -5.30 35.55
CA ASN A 51 -26.26 -4.01 35.28
C ASN A 51 -27.19 -4.07 34.07
N SER A 52 -28.21 -3.22 34.06
CA SER A 52 -29.08 -3.02 32.91
C SER A 52 -29.50 -1.56 32.82
N GLY A 53 -29.79 -1.08 31.63
CA GLY A 53 -30.11 0.32 31.42
C GLY A 53 -30.16 0.71 29.94
N PHE A 54 -29.93 1.98 29.70
CA PHE A 54 -29.89 2.59 28.37
C PHE A 54 -28.48 2.99 28.01
N THR A 55 -28.06 2.69 26.79
CA THR A 55 -26.85 3.25 26.16
C THR A 55 -27.23 4.41 25.25
N VAL A 56 -26.62 5.55 25.45
CA VAL A 56 -26.74 6.71 24.56
C VAL A 56 -25.40 6.92 23.88
N ASN A 57 -25.37 7.04 22.55
CA ASN A 57 -24.14 7.28 21.81
C ASN A 57 -24.31 8.38 20.76
N ALA A 58 -23.24 9.10 20.51
CA ALA A 58 -23.12 10.03 19.39
C ALA A 58 -21.77 9.82 18.72
N ASN A 59 -21.77 9.83 17.40
CA ASN A 59 -20.57 9.64 16.63
C ASN A 59 -20.47 10.61 15.44
N THR A 60 -19.28 10.87 15.00
CA THR A 60 -19.01 11.61 13.77
C THR A 60 -17.83 10.99 13.03
N ALA A 61 -17.90 11.00 11.73
CA ALA A 61 -16.77 10.58 10.88
C ALA A 61 -16.64 11.54 9.70
N LYS A 62 -15.40 11.75 9.27
CA LYS A 62 -15.05 12.54 8.10
C LYS A 62 -13.87 11.90 7.37
N GLY A 63 -13.98 11.80 6.05
CA GLY A 63 -12.91 11.25 5.24
C GLY A 63 -12.89 11.80 3.83
N TYR A 64 -11.82 11.50 3.14
CA TYR A 64 -11.66 11.72 1.71
C TYR A 64 -10.80 10.61 1.09
N GLY A 65 -10.97 10.40 -0.21
CA GLY A 65 -10.11 9.56 -1.03
C GLY A 65 -9.91 10.21 -2.39
N ASN A 66 -8.67 10.34 -2.82
CA ASN A 66 -8.30 10.87 -4.12
C ASN A 66 -7.40 9.87 -4.82
N GLY A 67 -7.77 9.45 -6.02
CA GLY A 67 -7.01 8.57 -6.88
C GLY A 67 -6.86 9.18 -8.26
N GLU A 68 -5.71 8.95 -8.88
CA GLU A 68 -5.43 9.31 -10.27
C GLU A 68 -4.82 8.09 -10.96
N THR A 69 -5.27 7.80 -12.18
CA THR A 69 -4.74 6.72 -13.01
C THR A 69 -4.42 7.24 -14.39
N THR A 70 -3.34 6.75 -14.95
CA THR A 70 -2.99 6.92 -16.36
C THR A 70 -2.78 5.55 -16.97
N THR A 71 -3.43 5.26 -18.06
CA THR A 71 -3.27 4.02 -18.82
C THR A 71 -2.86 4.34 -20.24
N ASN A 72 -1.95 3.57 -20.79
CA ASN A 72 -1.44 3.74 -22.14
C ASN A 72 -1.83 2.51 -22.99
N ALA A 73 -2.35 2.78 -24.19
CA ALA A 73 -2.63 1.78 -25.21
C ALA A 73 -1.66 2.01 -26.37
N ASN A 74 -0.69 1.11 -26.53
CA ASN A 74 0.33 1.23 -27.55
C ASN A 74 -0.27 1.20 -28.97
N SER A 75 0.38 1.90 -29.89
CA SER A 75 0.15 1.69 -31.33
C SER A 75 0.91 0.46 -31.82
N HIS A 76 0.28 -0.30 -32.71
CA HIS A 76 0.91 -1.45 -33.32
C HIS A 76 1.01 -1.27 -34.84
N VAL A 77 2.20 -1.45 -35.37
CA VAL A 77 2.46 -1.46 -36.81
C VAL A 77 3.00 -2.83 -37.17
N THR A 78 2.25 -3.60 -37.94
CA THR A 78 2.65 -4.92 -38.40
C THR A 78 2.81 -4.88 -39.93
N VAL A 79 3.99 -5.23 -40.43
CA VAL A 79 4.33 -5.20 -41.84
C VAL A 79 4.72 -6.59 -42.29
N GLY A 80 4.06 -7.11 -43.30
CA GLY A 80 4.34 -8.44 -43.86
C GLY A 80 5.55 -8.53 -44.78
N GLY A 81 6.04 -7.39 -45.25
CA GLY A 81 7.21 -7.26 -46.11
C GLY A 81 8.27 -6.33 -45.51
N THR A 82 8.93 -5.54 -46.35
CA THR A 82 9.95 -4.60 -45.93
C THR A 82 9.38 -3.26 -45.51
N THR A 83 9.92 -2.72 -44.44
CA THR A 83 9.66 -1.34 -44.01
C THR A 83 10.79 -0.45 -44.53
N TYR A 84 10.50 0.30 -45.59
CA TYR A 84 11.46 1.23 -46.17
C TYR A 84 11.39 2.59 -45.47
N GLN A 85 12.55 3.03 -44.97
CA GLN A 85 12.68 4.33 -44.25
C GLN A 85 13.40 5.31 -45.19
N ASN A 86 12.74 6.40 -45.50
CA ASN A 86 13.32 7.61 -46.11
C ASN A 86 12.79 8.80 -45.32
N ILE A 87 13.37 9.01 -44.11
CA ILE A 87 12.90 9.93 -43.10
C ILE A 87 13.92 11.04 -42.93
N GLY A 88 13.55 12.29 -43.23
CA GLY A 88 14.40 13.47 -43.07
C GLY A 88 14.53 13.96 -41.63
N GLY A 89 13.61 13.54 -40.72
CA GLY A 89 13.63 13.81 -39.29
C GLY A 89 13.85 12.56 -38.47
N ASP A 90 13.24 12.48 -37.30
CA ASP A 90 13.32 11.38 -36.36
C ASP A 90 12.25 10.29 -36.63
N LEU A 91 12.59 9.04 -36.30
CA LEU A 91 11.63 7.99 -36.10
C LEU A 91 11.32 7.87 -34.59
N VAL A 92 10.13 8.31 -34.18
CA VAL A 92 9.71 8.37 -32.78
C VAL A 92 8.73 7.26 -32.49
N LEU A 93 9.04 6.41 -31.51
CA LEU A 93 8.16 5.41 -30.94
C LEU A 93 7.93 5.73 -29.45
N ASP A 94 6.82 6.35 -29.10
CA ASP A 94 6.46 6.70 -27.73
C ASP A 94 5.22 5.90 -27.28
N GLY A 95 5.43 4.66 -26.86
CA GLY A 95 4.39 3.68 -26.63
C GLY A 95 3.89 3.05 -27.94
N ALA A 96 4.79 2.46 -28.70
CA ALA A 96 4.44 1.81 -29.95
C ALA A 96 5.32 0.56 -30.24
N VAL A 97 4.74 -0.38 -30.95
CA VAL A 97 5.43 -1.61 -31.37
C VAL A 97 5.37 -1.73 -32.89
N VAL A 98 6.53 -1.82 -33.53
CA VAL A 98 6.67 -2.04 -34.96
C VAL A 98 7.25 -3.44 -35.20
N LYS A 99 6.54 -4.27 -35.96
CA LYS A 99 6.95 -5.64 -36.31
C LYS A 99 6.95 -5.83 -37.81
N GLY A 100 7.94 -6.51 -38.32
CA GLY A 100 8.02 -6.82 -39.75
C GLY A 100 9.11 -7.82 -40.11
N ASP A 101 9.30 -8.04 -41.39
CA ASP A 101 10.32 -8.95 -41.90
C ASP A 101 11.68 -8.23 -42.01
N HIS A 102 11.74 -7.11 -42.69
CA HIS A 102 12.97 -6.38 -42.92
C HIS A 102 12.79 -4.87 -42.73
N MET A 103 13.81 -4.17 -42.23
CA MET A 103 13.83 -2.72 -42.14
C MET A 103 15.06 -2.17 -42.85
N SER A 104 14.86 -1.30 -43.84
CA SER A 104 15.91 -0.78 -44.70
C SER A 104 15.74 0.69 -44.95
N GLY A 105 16.84 1.36 -45.43
CA GLY A 105 16.82 2.74 -45.88
C GLY A 105 17.59 3.70 -44.95
N GLN A 106 17.13 4.97 -44.87
CA GLN A 106 17.82 6.02 -44.17
C GLN A 106 16.93 6.85 -43.29
N ILE A 107 17.42 7.19 -42.10
CA ILE A 107 16.83 8.12 -41.15
C ILE A 107 17.87 9.20 -40.89
N ASP A 108 17.61 10.45 -41.36
CA ASP A 108 18.52 11.58 -41.19
C ASP A 108 18.56 12.14 -39.76
N GLY A 109 17.52 11.84 -38.97
CA GLY A 109 17.42 12.04 -37.54
C GLY A 109 17.87 10.83 -36.73
N ALA A 110 17.26 10.64 -35.60
CA ALA A 110 17.47 9.55 -34.64
C ALA A 110 16.29 8.55 -34.62
N ILE A 111 16.54 7.36 -34.06
CA ILE A 111 15.44 6.52 -33.53
C ILE A 111 15.29 6.84 -32.04
N LEU A 112 14.09 7.35 -31.67
CA LEU A 112 13.74 7.69 -30.29
C LEU A 112 12.62 6.77 -29.83
N ALA A 113 12.96 5.73 -29.08
CA ALA A 113 12.00 4.75 -28.61
C ALA A 113 11.86 4.81 -27.08
N LYS A 114 10.61 4.94 -26.59
CA LYS A 114 10.33 5.05 -25.16
C LYS A 114 9.06 4.29 -24.80
N SER A 115 9.16 3.43 -23.80
CA SER A 115 7.96 2.81 -23.19
C SER A 115 7.26 3.76 -22.25
N ARG A 116 5.91 3.69 -22.25
CA ARG A 116 5.06 4.50 -21.38
C ARG A 116 4.54 3.64 -20.22
N PRO A 117 4.94 3.90 -18.97
CA PRO A 117 4.36 3.24 -17.82
C PRO A 117 2.89 3.62 -17.63
N ASP A 118 2.06 2.66 -17.29
CA ASP A 118 0.77 2.93 -16.63
C ASP A 118 1.06 3.39 -15.21
N THR A 119 0.31 4.38 -14.72
CA THR A 119 0.49 4.93 -13.38
C THR A 119 -0.81 4.93 -12.60
N ALA A 120 -0.73 4.74 -11.29
CA ALA A 120 -1.86 4.89 -10.38
C ALA A 120 -1.38 5.45 -9.04
N THR A 121 -2.04 6.49 -8.56
CA THR A 121 -1.81 7.03 -7.23
C THR A 121 -3.11 7.04 -6.44
N TYR A 122 -3.02 6.84 -5.14
CA TYR A 122 -4.16 6.98 -4.23
C TYR A 122 -3.72 7.58 -2.90
N THR A 123 -4.54 8.50 -2.39
CA THR A 123 -4.40 9.04 -1.04
C THR A 123 -5.77 9.11 -0.38
N GLY A 124 -5.93 8.37 0.71
CA GLY A 124 -7.14 8.36 1.52
C GLY A 124 -6.85 8.69 2.97
N LYS A 125 -7.79 9.38 3.62
CA LYS A 125 -7.75 9.64 5.06
C LYS A 125 -9.16 9.60 5.61
N GLN A 126 -9.33 8.96 6.76
CA GLN A 126 -10.57 8.99 7.52
C GLN A 126 -10.27 9.28 8.98
N THR A 127 -11.15 10.04 9.62
CA THR A 127 -11.15 10.32 11.05
C THR A 127 -12.53 10.07 11.59
N ASN A 128 -12.62 9.50 12.78
CA ASN A 128 -13.87 9.30 13.50
C ASN A 128 -13.69 9.68 14.96
N ALA A 129 -14.78 10.12 15.59
CA ALA A 129 -14.86 10.34 17.01
C ALA A 129 -16.25 9.94 17.49
N GLY A 130 -16.33 9.41 18.70
CA GLY A 130 -17.59 9.01 19.31
C GLY A 130 -17.56 9.21 20.81
N VAL A 131 -18.73 9.37 21.37
CA VAL A 131 -18.99 9.37 22.82
C VAL A 131 -20.14 8.43 23.09
N SER A 132 -20.04 7.64 24.16
CA SER A 132 -21.16 6.85 24.65
C SER A 132 -21.25 6.95 26.17
N ALA A 133 -22.47 6.82 26.67
CA ALA A 133 -22.77 6.76 28.10
C ALA A 133 -23.77 5.65 28.36
N ASP A 134 -23.52 4.84 29.37
CA ASP A 134 -24.47 3.86 29.90
C ASP A 134 -25.13 4.45 31.11
N ILE A 135 -26.46 4.41 31.14
CA ILE A 135 -27.30 4.99 32.18
C ILE A 135 -28.21 3.87 32.70
N GLY A 136 -28.14 3.57 34.00
CA GLY A 136 -29.01 2.59 34.64
C GLY A 136 -30.48 2.93 34.52
N PHE A 137 -31.37 1.96 34.68
CA PHE A 137 -32.81 2.23 34.72
C PHE A 137 -33.23 3.12 35.88
N ASP A 138 -32.37 3.26 36.87
CA ASP A 138 -32.51 4.22 38.00
C ASP A 138 -32.12 5.65 37.62
N GLY A 139 -31.67 5.88 36.38
CA GLY A 139 -31.21 7.17 35.87
C GLY A 139 -29.76 7.52 36.25
N VAL A 140 -29.02 6.63 36.91
CA VAL A 140 -27.65 6.87 37.31
C VAL A 140 -26.70 6.52 36.18
N PRO A 141 -25.77 7.42 35.74
CA PRO A 141 -24.72 7.08 34.79
C PRO A 141 -23.83 5.99 35.38
N GLN A 142 -23.57 4.93 34.59
CA GLN A 142 -22.74 3.79 34.98
C GLN A 142 -21.37 3.77 34.26
N SER A 143 -21.37 4.25 33.06
CA SER A 143 -20.11 4.43 32.31
C SER A 143 -20.20 5.60 31.35
N VAL A 144 -19.03 6.19 31.06
CA VAL A 144 -18.87 7.13 29.95
C VAL A 144 -17.63 6.72 29.19
N SER A 145 -17.74 6.67 27.87
CA SER A 145 -16.58 6.41 27.02
C SER A 145 -16.49 7.40 25.86
N VAL A 146 -15.27 7.70 25.47
CA VAL A 146 -14.95 8.52 24.30
C VAL A 146 -13.98 7.72 23.44
N ASN A 147 -14.21 7.70 22.16
CA ASN A 147 -13.29 7.08 21.22
C ASN A 147 -12.93 8.06 20.10
N ALA A 148 -11.70 7.96 19.62
CA ALA A 148 -11.22 8.70 18.46
C ALA A 148 -10.35 7.79 17.61
N GLY A 149 -10.55 7.84 16.30
CA GLY A 149 -9.81 7.03 15.35
C GLY A 149 -9.37 7.81 14.13
N ARG A 150 -8.35 7.30 13.50
CA ARG A 150 -7.83 7.80 12.24
C ARG A 150 -7.32 6.64 11.40
N SER A 151 -7.65 6.65 10.11
CA SER A 151 -6.98 5.81 9.12
C SER A 151 -6.38 6.64 7.99
N LYS A 152 -5.34 6.12 7.38
CA LYS A 152 -4.68 6.71 6.23
C LYS A 152 -4.24 5.60 5.27
N VAL A 153 -4.48 5.78 3.98
CA VAL A 153 -4.06 4.86 2.93
C VAL A 153 -3.37 5.67 1.84
N ASN A 154 -2.20 5.22 1.42
CA ASN A 154 -1.50 5.76 0.26
C ASN A 154 -1.10 4.61 -0.64
N ALA A 155 -1.14 4.85 -1.96
CA ALA A 155 -0.61 3.93 -2.94
C ALA A 155 0.05 4.71 -4.07
N ASP A 156 1.07 4.11 -4.66
CA ASP A 156 1.82 4.61 -5.80
C ASP A 156 2.24 3.42 -6.67
N TYR A 157 1.94 3.53 -7.96
CA TYR A 157 2.23 2.50 -8.95
C TYR A 157 2.70 3.14 -10.23
N ALA A 158 3.77 2.61 -10.81
CA ALA A 158 4.17 2.90 -12.18
C ALA A 158 4.83 1.65 -12.78
N ALA A 159 4.27 1.13 -13.87
CA ALA A 159 4.86 -0.01 -14.56
C ALA A 159 4.52 -0.03 -16.05
N VAL A 160 5.48 -0.46 -16.84
CA VAL A 160 5.30 -0.69 -18.27
C VAL A 160 4.48 -1.96 -18.47
N LYS A 161 3.25 -1.80 -18.98
CA LYS A 161 2.38 -2.91 -19.31
C LYS A 161 2.80 -3.58 -20.61
N GLU A 162 3.07 -2.77 -21.64
CA GLU A 162 3.55 -3.21 -22.92
C GLU A 162 4.75 -2.39 -23.35
N GLN A 163 5.84 -3.07 -23.64
CA GLN A 163 7.11 -2.46 -24.00
C GLN A 163 7.09 -1.92 -25.43
N THR A 164 7.61 -0.72 -25.61
CA THR A 164 7.85 -0.11 -26.92
C THR A 164 9.02 -0.78 -27.64
N GLY A 165 8.89 -0.94 -28.94
CA GLY A 165 10.06 -1.41 -29.69
C GLY A 165 9.84 -1.71 -31.15
N ILE A 166 10.91 -2.07 -31.79
CA ILE A 166 11.03 -2.53 -33.18
C ILE A 166 11.51 -3.98 -33.17
N ALA A 167 10.72 -4.88 -33.76
CA ALA A 167 11.07 -6.30 -33.93
C ALA A 167 11.02 -6.67 -35.42
N MET A 168 12.18 -6.84 -36.02
CA MET A 168 12.34 -7.25 -37.42
C MET A 168 13.10 -8.57 -37.50
N ASN A 169 12.94 -9.36 -38.57
CA ASN A 169 13.83 -10.48 -38.78
C ASN A 169 15.22 -10.02 -39.11
N SER A 170 15.35 -8.93 -39.90
CA SER A 170 16.64 -8.32 -40.24
C SER A 170 16.54 -6.81 -40.43
N SER A 171 17.67 -6.10 -40.35
CA SER A 171 17.73 -4.66 -40.61
C SER A 171 19.06 -4.21 -41.14
N ASP A 172 19.06 -3.27 -42.12
CA ASP A 172 20.20 -2.60 -42.66
C ASP A 172 20.05 -1.07 -42.76
N VAL A 173 19.13 -0.51 -41.94
CA VAL A 173 18.85 0.92 -41.90
C VAL A 173 20.05 1.74 -41.44
N VAL A 174 20.26 2.92 -42.04
CA VAL A 174 21.27 3.88 -41.61
C VAL A 174 20.62 5.03 -40.85
N VAL A 175 21.07 5.26 -39.62
CA VAL A 175 20.55 6.29 -38.72
C VAL A 175 21.65 7.34 -38.49
N ALA A 176 21.36 8.59 -38.83
CA ALA A 176 22.41 9.62 -38.84
C ALA A 176 22.68 10.22 -37.46
N LYS A 177 21.67 10.34 -36.58
CA LYS A 177 21.79 10.96 -35.27
C LYS A 177 21.83 9.96 -34.13
N ALA A 178 22.27 10.42 -32.94
CA ALA A 178 22.36 9.63 -31.73
C ALA A 178 20.98 9.13 -31.31
N SER A 179 20.79 7.81 -31.30
CA SER A 179 19.53 7.16 -31.00
C SER A 179 19.39 6.83 -29.52
N ARG A 180 18.14 6.76 -29.04
CA ARG A 180 17.85 6.49 -27.64
C ARG A 180 16.71 5.49 -27.47
N PHE A 181 16.92 4.53 -26.56
CA PHE A 181 15.96 3.51 -26.20
C PHE A 181 15.74 3.54 -24.67
N ASP A 182 14.58 4.00 -24.23
CA ASP A 182 14.20 4.07 -22.81
C ASP A 182 13.18 2.98 -22.49
N GLY A 183 13.58 1.92 -21.80
CA GLY A 183 12.76 0.73 -21.58
C GLY A 183 12.24 0.15 -22.89
N ALA A 184 13.00 0.26 -23.97
CA ALA A 184 12.56 -0.03 -25.31
C ALA A 184 13.57 -0.93 -26.04
N TYR A 185 13.11 -1.56 -27.11
CA TYR A 185 13.97 -2.48 -27.85
C TYR A 185 14.02 -2.22 -29.36
N PHE A 186 15.13 -2.63 -29.96
CA PHE A 186 15.30 -2.86 -31.38
C PHE A 186 15.90 -4.26 -31.56
N THR A 187 15.09 -5.23 -31.99
CA THR A 187 15.52 -6.61 -32.06
C THR A 187 15.48 -7.18 -33.49
N THR A 188 16.43 -8.06 -33.79
CA THR A 188 16.50 -8.86 -35.02
C THR A 188 16.50 -10.36 -34.69
N ALA A 189 16.37 -11.21 -35.69
CA ALA A 189 16.33 -12.67 -35.49
C ALA A 189 17.63 -13.19 -34.89
N THR A 190 18.77 -12.68 -35.34
CA THR A 190 20.11 -12.92 -34.79
C THR A 190 20.87 -11.60 -34.70
N PRO A 191 22.02 -11.53 -33.97
CA PRO A 191 22.88 -10.35 -33.98
C PRO A 191 23.46 -10.03 -35.36
N GLU A 192 23.73 -11.05 -36.17
CA GLU A 192 24.28 -10.90 -37.50
C GLU A 192 23.28 -10.30 -38.49
N ASP A 193 21.96 -10.47 -38.23
CA ASP A 193 20.89 -9.90 -39.03
C ASP A 193 20.67 -8.42 -38.72
N ASN A 194 21.30 -7.87 -37.66
CA ASN A 194 21.25 -6.45 -37.32
C ASN A 194 22.46 -5.72 -37.93
N GLN A 195 22.31 -5.29 -39.16
CA GLN A 195 23.30 -4.49 -39.86
C GLN A 195 23.00 -2.98 -39.80
N THR A 196 22.17 -2.57 -38.85
CA THR A 196 21.84 -1.17 -38.62
C THR A 196 23.07 -0.35 -38.25
N VAL A 197 23.25 0.78 -38.93
CA VAL A 197 24.36 1.69 -38.69
C VAL A 197 23.88 2.93 -37.94
N PHE A 198 24.24 3.06 -36.69
CA PHE A 198 23.98 4.27 -35.88
C PHE A 198 25.23 5.16 -35.91
N LYS A 199 25.24 6.19 -36.78
CA LYS A 199 26.45 7.01 -37.02
C LYS A 199 26.95 7.77 -35.79
N GLU A 200 26.02 8.27 -34.95
CA GLU A 200 26.32 8.99 -33.71
C GLU A 200 26.10 8.13 -32.47
N GLY A 201 25.87 6.81 -32.64
CA GLY A 201 25.74 5.86 -31.54
C GLY A 201 24.35 5.68 -30.99
N VAL A 202 24.27 4.81 -29.97
CA VAL A 202 23.03 4.39 -29.29
C VAL A 202 23.20 4.52 -27.79
N THR A 203 22.16 5.02 -27.12
CA THR A 203 22.05 4.99 -25.68
C THR A 203 20.82 4.19 -25.25
N THR A 204 20.94 3.42 -24.17
CA THR A 204 19.86 2.63 -23.58
C THR A 204 19.67 3.01 -22.12
N THR A 205 18.41 3.10 -21.66
CA THR A 205 18.06 3.36 -20.28
C THR A 205 16.93 2.42 -19.87
N ASP A 206 17.13 1.66 -18.82
CA ASP A 206 16.09 0.78 -18.28
C ASP A 206 15.07 1.57 -17.47
N ILE A 207 13.80 1.12 -17.48
CA ILE A 207 12.74 1.69 -16.66
C ILE A 207 12.55 0.83 -15.43
N GLN A 208 12.59 1.45 -14.24
CA GLN A 208 12.27 0.82 -12.99
C GLN A 208 10.76 0.93 -12.74
N ASN A 209 10.10 -0.22 -12.69
CA ASN A 209 8.70 -0.33 -12.32
C ASN A 209 8.57 -0.43 -10.80
N HIS A 210 7.51 0.12 -10.24
CA HIS A 210 7.25 0.00 -8.81
C HIS A 210 5.75 -0.06 -8.50
N MET A 211 5.43 -0.74 -7.42
CA MET A 211 4.13 -0.77 -6.78
C MET A 211 4.34 -0.69 -5.28
N ASN A 212 3.79 0.34 -4.65
CA ASN A 212 3.84 0.52 -3.21
C ASN A 212 2.46 0.90 -2.71
N TYR A 213 2.00 0.27 -1.63
CA TYR A 213 0.89 0.80 -0.87
C TYR A 213 1.12 0.63 0.63
N LYS A 214 0.51 1.52 1.40
CA LYS A 214 0.53 1.51 2.85
C LYS A 214 -0.80 2.00 3.40
N GLY A 215 -1.41 1.18 4.23
CA GLY A 215 -2.54 1.52 5.09
C GLY A 215 -2.14 1.51 6.54
N ASP A 216 -2.55 2.50 7.30
CA ASP A 216 -2.43 2.53 8.75
C ASP A 216 -3.71 3.06 9.37
N ALA A 217 -4.11 2.45 10.48
CA ALA A 217 -5.26 2.86 11.25
C ALA A 217 -4.97 2.76 12.75
N ILE A 218 -5.49 3.72 13.50
CA ILE A 218 -5.42 3.74 14.95
C ILE A 218 -6.78 4.17 15.51
N ASN A 219 -7.19 3.56 16.61
CA ASN A 219 -8.34 3.97 17.40
C ASN A 219 -7.95 3.96 18.87
N VAL A 220 -8.32 5.00 19.60
CA VAL A 220 -8.08 5.15 21.04
C VAL A 220 -9.40 5.35 21.72
N GLY A 221 -9.67 4.52 22.72
CA GLY A 221 -10.80 4.65 23.62
C GLY A 221 -10.36 5.13 25.01
N LEU A 222 -11.11 6.05 25.59
CA LEU A 222 -11.02 6.45 26.98
C LEU A 222 -12.34 6.17 27.64
N GLY A 223 -12.34 5.65 28.87
CA GLY A 223 -13.58 5.37 29.59
C GLY A 223 -13.43 5.64 31.08
N ALA A 224 -14.53 5.98 31.71
CA ALA A 224 -14.68 6.03 33.15
C ALA A 224 -15.94 5.27 33.56
N GLY A 225 -15.82 4.41 34.56
CA GLY A 225 -16.95 3.72 35.16
C GLY A 225 -17.40 4.41 36.45
N ILE A 226 -18.66 4.20 36.84
CA ILE A 226 -19.17 4.62 38.14
C ILE A 226 -19.60 3.35 38.90
N ASN A 227 -19.04 3.16 40.07
CA ASN A 227 -19.45 2.03 40.91
C ASN A 227 -20.88 2.31 41.44
N SER A 228 -21.81 1.48 41.07
CA SER A 228 -23.24 1.65 41.41
C SER A 228 -23.52 1.58 42.92
N GLU A 229 -22.70 0.86 43.68
CA GLU A 229 -22.90 0.71 45.15
C GLU A 229 -22.30 1.89 45.94
N THR A 230 -21.10 2.36 45.52
CA THR A 230 -20.38 3.39 46.26
C THR A 230 -20.55 4.78 45.66
N GLN A 231 -21.18 4.90 44.47
CA GLN A 231 -21.33 6.15 43.70
C GLN A 231 -19.95 6.82 43.36
N LYS A 232 -18.83 6.09 43.51
CA LYS A 232 -17.50 6.60 43.20
C LYS A 232 -17.23 6.43 41.70
N VAL A 233 -16.75 7.51 41.10
CA VAL A 233 -16.27 7.53 39.71
C VAL A 233 -14.91 6.90 39.69
N SER A 234 -14.72 5.88 38.88
CA SER A 234 -13.38 5.37 38.56
C SER A 234 -12.62 6.44 37.78
N PRO A 235 -11.33 6.65 38.03
CA PRO A 235 -10.52 7.56 37.23
C PRO A 235 -10.64 7.22 35.74
N PRO A 236 -10.67 8.23 34.84
CA PRO A 236 -10.65 7.98 33.41
C PRO A 236 -9.43 7.16 33.03
N GLY A 237 -9.63 6.05 32.34
CA GLY A 237 -8.59 5.16 31.90
C GLY A 237 -8.67 4.90 30.39
N ILE A 238 -7.59 4.39 29.82
CA ILE A 238 -7.59 3.93 28.43
C ILE A 238 -8.46 2.68 28.36
N SER A 239 -9.61 2.78 27.67
CA SER A 239 -10.54 1.66 27.47
C SER A 239 -10.12 0.74 26.31
N GLY A 240 -9.09 1.10 25.57
CA GLY A 240 -8.46 0.29 24.54
C GLY A 240 -7.75 1.12 23.49
N ILE A 241 -6.68 0.56 22.96
CA ILE A 241 -5.98 1.09 21.78
C ILE A 241 -6.06 0.02 20.70
N GLY A 242 -6.66 0.38 19.56
CA GLY A 242 -6.69 -0.46 18.37
C GLY A 242 -5.67 0.05 17.35
N TYR A 243 -4.94 -0.85 16.73
CA TYR A 243 -3.96 -0.54 15.70
C TYR A 243 -4.09 -1.52 14.54
N GLY A 244 -4.02 -1.01 13.31
CA GLY A 244 -4.00 -1.81 12.10
C GLY A 244 -3.01 -1.27 11.09
N LYS A 245 -2.36 -2.17 10.38
CA LYS A 245 -1.38 -1.84 9.33
C LYS A 245 -1.47 -2.85 8.20
N ASP A 246 -1.45 -2.38 6.98
CA ASP A 246 -1.32 -3.20 5.77
C ASP A 246 -0.41 -2.49 4.77
N GLY A 247 0.32 -3.22 3.95
CA GLY A 247 1.19 -2.64 2.94
C GLY A 247 2.00 -3.68 2.21
N ASP A 248 2.34 -3.34 0.97
CA ASP A 248 3.22 -4.14 0.12
C ASP A 248 4.07 -3.21 -0.75
N SER A 249 5.23 -3.69 -1.17
CA SER A 249 6.16 -2.97 -2.04
C SER A 249 6.85 -3.96 -2.97
N GLN A 250 6.69 -3.74 -4.25
CA GLN A 250 7.27 -4.57 -5.30
C GLN A 250 7.92 -3.69 -6.36
N THR A 251 8.98 -4.20 -6.96
CA THR A 251 9.71 -3.56 -8.06
C THR A 251 10.02 -4.57 -9.14
N SER A 252 10.09 -4.11 -10.37
CA SER A 252 10.59 -4.89 -11.51
C SER A 252 11.31 -3.96 -12.50
N THR A 253 11.90 -4.51 -13.53
CA THR A 253 12.65 -3.73 -14.50
C THR A 253 12.16 -4.02 -15.92
N THR A 254 11.95 -2.96 -16.69
CA THR A 254 11.80 -3.03 -18.16
C THR A 254 13.14 -2.67 -18.78
N TYR A 255 13.83 -3.69 -19.27
CA TYR A 255 15.17 -3.56 -19.84
C TYR A 255 15.13 -3.01 -21.25
N SER A 256 16.17 -2.27 -21.61
CA SER A 256 16.39 -1.82 -22.99
C SER A 256 17.35 -2.74 -23.73
N ALA A 257 17.12 -2.93 -25.02
CA ALA A 257 17.94 -3.81 -25.87
C ALA A 257 18.04 -3.31 -27.31
N VAL A 258 19.24 -3.38 -27.87
CA VAL A 258 19.48 -3.30 -29.31
C VAL A 258 20.35 -4.51 -29.68
N THR A 259 19.76 -5.48 -30.39
CA THR A 259 20.39 -6.77 -30.68
C THR A 259 21.79 -6.58 -31.31
N GLY A 260 22.81 -7.19 -30.71
CA GLY A 260 24.20 -7.13 -31.15
C GLY A 260 24.91 -5.80 -30.87
N ILE A 261 24.23 -4.74 -30.32
CA ILE A 261 24.78 -3.37 -30.27
C ILE A 261 24.78 -2.80 -28.85
N ALA A 262 23.63 -2.75 -28.14
CA ALA A 262 23.53 -2.03 -26.87
C ALA A 262 22.50 -2.62 -25.91
N GLY A 263 22.61 -2.27 -24.61
CA GLY A 263 21.73 -2.76 -23.56
C GLY A 263 21.85 -4.28 -23.40
N LYS A 264 20.73 -4.99 -23.25
CA LYS A 264 20.70 -6.47 -23.32
C LYS A 264 20.85 -6.92 -24.77
N SER A 265 22.06 -6.78 -25.32
CA SER A 265 22.36 -6.97 -26.73
C SER A 265 22.26 -8.44 -27.22
N ASP A 266 22.19 -9.41 -26.33
CA ASP A 266 21.94 -10.84 -26.60
C ASP A 266 20.46 -11.17 -26.86
N VAL A 267 19.55 -10.22 -26.63
CA VAL A 267 18.12 -10.39 -26.88
C VAL A 267 17.83 -10.28 -28.38
N THR A 268 16.96 -11.20 -28.86
CA THR A 268 16.51 -11.31 -30.25
C THR A 268 14.99 -11.28 -30.30
N THR A 269 14.41 -11.30 -31.49
CA THR A 269 12.95 -11.39 -31.67
C THR A 269 12.33 -12.64 -31.01
N ALA A 270 13.10 -13.72 -30.86
CA ALA A 270 12.61 -14.96 -30.25
C ALA A 270 12.41 -14.88 -28.74
N ASN A 271 13.21 -14.03 -28.05
CA ASN A 271 13.17 -13.93 -26.58
C ASN A 271 12.91 -12.50 -26.08
N VAL A 272 12.48 -11.59 -26.92
CA VAL A 272 12.19 -10.18 -26.59
C VAL A 272 11.20 -10.03 -25.41
N GLY A 273 10.32 -10.98 -25.20
CA GLY A 273 9.40 -10.98 -24.06
C GLY A 273 10.07 -11.05 -22.68
N THR A 274 11.35 -11.41 -22.60
CA THR A 274 12.11 -11.42 -21.33
C THR A 274 12.57 -10.04 -20.89
N LEU A 275 12.45 -9.02 -21.73
CA LEU A 275 12.88 -7.66 -21.42
C LEU A 275 11.94 -6.94 -20.47
N ASN A 276 10.67 -7.27 -20.47
CA ASN A 276 9.68 -6.60 -19.64
C ASN A 276 9.22 -7.52 -18.51
N GLU A 277 9.77 -7.31 -17.33
CA GLU A 277 9.30 -7.93 -16.11
C GLU A 277 8.02 -7.23 -15.67
N THR A 278 6.87 -7.81 -16.04
CA THR A 278 5.56 -7.21 -15.76
C THR A 278 5.30 -7.11 -14.25
N LEU A 279 4.79 -5.96 -13.81
CA LEU A 279 4.39 -5.71 -12.44
C LEU A 279 2.89 -5.42 -12.39
N VAL A 280 2.17 -6.20 -11.57
CA VAL A 280 0.71 -6.04 -11.42
C VAL A 280 0.43 -5.08 -10.26
N ASN A 281 -0.48 -4.12 -10.47
CA ASN A 281 -0.99 -3.30 -9.39
C ASN A 281 -1.94 -4.12 -8.52
N SER A 282 -1.47 -4.57 -7.36
CA SER A 282 -2.25 -5.34 -6.38
C SER A 282 -2.97 -4.46 -5.35
N PHE A 283 -2.87 -3.14 -5.47
CA PHE A 283 -3.54 -2.22 -4.56
C PHE A 283 -5.05 -2.26 -4.75
N ASP A 284 -5.76 -2.49 -3.64
CA ASP A 284 -7.20 -2.39 -3.51
C ASP A 284 -7.51 -1.63 -2.21
N LYS A 285 -8.04 -0.41 -2.36
CA LYS A 285 -8.35 0.49 -1.24
C LYS A 285 -9.34 -0.11 -0.24
N ASP A 286 -10.33 -0.85 -0.74
CA ASP A 286 -11.40 -1.41 0.09
C ASP A 286 -10.88 -2.59 0.90
N ARG A 287 -10.05 -3.44 0.29
CA ARG A 287 -9.33 -4.51 0.97
C ARG A 287 -8.40 -3.96 2.06
N VAL A 288 -7.57 -2.96 1.74
CA VAL A 288 -6.62 -2.35 2.69
C VAL A 288 -7.37 -1.73 3.87
N ASN A 289 -8.47 -0.99 3.61
CA ASN A 289 -9.30 -0.41 4.66
C ASN A 289 -9.97 -1.50 5.51
N ALA A 290 -10.51 -2.56 4.90
CA ALA A 290 -11.13 -3.66 5.62
C ALA A 290 -10.14 -4.38 6.53
N GLN A 291 -8.94 -4.68 6.03
CA GLN A 291 -7.89 -5.36 6.79
C GLN A 291 -7.39 -4.50 7.96
N THR A 292 -7.11 -3.23 7.74
CA THR A 292 -6.65 -2.32 8.80
C THR A 292 -7.71 -2.11 9.86
N ASN A 293 -8.98 -1.97 9.48
CA ASN A 293 -10.09 -1.83 10.44
C ASN A 293 -10.34 -3.13 11.22
N ALA A 294 -10.23 -4.29 10.59
CA ALA A 294 -10.33 -5.57 11.29
C ALA A 294 -9.22 -5.73 12.33
N GLN A 295 -7.97 -5.39 11.98
CA GLN A 295 -6.85 -5.41 12.92
C GLN A 295 -7.05 -4.42 14.08
N VAL A 296 -7.57 -3.20 13.81
CA VAL A 296 -7.92 -2.22 14.85
C VAL A 296 -8.94 -2.83 15.82
N SER A 297 -9.98 -3.47 15.32
CA SER A 297 -11.01 -4.09 16.17
C SER A 297 -10.44 -5.22 17.02
N VAL A 298 -9.63 -6.10 16.45
CA VAL A 298 -8.99 -7.22 17.16
C VAL A 298 -8.02 -6.72 18.22
N THR A 299 -7.13 -5.77 17.86
CA THR A 299 -6.14 -5.23 18.80
C THR A 299 -6.78 -4.42 19.92
N GLN A 300 -7.87 -3.70 19.62
CA GLN A 300 -8.65 -2.98 20.64
C GLN A 300 -9.33 -3.94 21.60
N ALA A 301 -9.99 -5.00 21.12
CA ALA A 301 -10.62 -6.03 21.95
C ALA A 301 -9.55 -6.74 22.81
N PHE A 302 -8.41 -7.09 22.24
CA PHE A 302 -7.30 -7.65 22.99
C PHE A 302 -6.79 -6.69 24.08
N GLY A 303 -6.63 -5.40 23.76
CA GLY A 303 -6.23 -4.38 24.72
C GLY A 303 -7.25 -4.17 25.87
N GLN A 304 -8.52 -4.49 25.67
CA GLN A 304 -9.55 -4.44 26.69
C GLN A 304 -9.58 -5.69 27.57
N GLU A 305 -9.47 -6.86 26.98
CA GLU A 305 -9.66 -8.14 27.68
C GLU A 305 -8.38 -8.67 28.36
N ALA A 306 -7.23 -8.50 27.70
CA ALA A 306 -5.98 -9.00 28.22
C ALA A 306 -5.56 -8.40 29.58
N PRO A 307 -5.74 -7.09 29.86
CA PRO A 307 -5.50 -6.52 31.20
C PRO A 307 -6.40 -7.12 32.29
N LYS A 308 -7.65 -7.46 31.96
CA LYS A 308 -8.58 -8.12 32.91
C LYS A 308 -8.06 -9.51 33.27
N ALA A 309 -7.63 -10.28 32.26
CA ALA A 309 -7.05 -11.59 32.47
C ALA A 309 -5.77 -11.53 33.33
N VAL A 310 -4.92 -10.51 33.15
CA VAL A 310 -3.75 -10.29 34.02
C VAL A 310 -4.15 -9.99 35.45
N ALA A 311 -5.17 -9.16 35.66
CA ALA A 311 -5.65 -8.83 36.99
C ALA A 311 -6.19 -10.08 37.69
N GLU A 312 -7.00 -10.89 37.02
CA GLU A 312 -7.53 -12.16 37.53
C GLU A 312 -6.39 -13.16 37.83
N PHE A 313 -5.47 -13.34 36.92
CA PHE A 313 -4.31 -14.20 37.16
C PHE A 313 -3.47 -13.76 38.35
N SER A 314 -3.21 -12.45 38.47
CA SER A 314 -2.47 -11.88 39.61
C SER A 314 -3.21 -12.12 40.92
N GLN A 315 -4.53 -11.93 40.95
CA GLN A 315 -5.35 -12.17 42.14
C GLN A 315 -5.33 -13.68 42.54
N ASN A 316 -5.40 -14.58 41.55
CA ASN A 316 -5.31 -16.01 41.81
C ASN A 316 -3.93 -16.39 42.39
N ARG A 317 -2.84 -15.77 41.91
CA ARG A 317 -1.50 -15.94 42.48
C ARG A 317 -1.40 -15.43 43.91
N ILE A 318 -1.95 -14.24 44.19
CA ILE A 318 -2.02 -13.67 45.55
C ILE A 318 -2.77 -14.61 46.48
N ASN A 319 -3.90 -15.16 46.07
CA ASN A 319 -4.70 -16.07 46.86
C ASN A 319 -3.92 -17.38 47.16
N ALA A 320 -3.21 -17.91 46.17
CA ALA A 320 -2.35 -19.07 46.33
C ALA A 320 -1.20 -18.81 47.33
N ILE A 321 -0.54 -17.64 47.26
CA ILE A 321 0.51 -17.25 48.21
C ILE A 321 -0.04 -17.11 49.63
N LYS A 322 -1.23 -16.55 49.82
CA LYS A 322 -1.89 -16.43 51.12
C LYS A 322 -2.16 -17.79 51.72
N ALA A 323 -2.57 -18.76 50.90
CA ALA A 323 -2.90 -20.12 51.33
C ALA A 323 -1.67 -21.04 51.54
N ASP A 324 -0.47 -20.69 51.10
CA ASP A 324 0.72 -21.52 51.16
C ASP A 324 1.19 -21.70 52.63
N PRO A 325 1.15 -22.89 53.21
CA PRO A 325 1.55 -23.13 54.59
C PRO A 325 3.07 -23.08 54.78
N ASN A 326 3.88 -23.16 53.72
CA ASN A 326 5.33 -23.18 53.78
C ASN A 326 5.98 -21.79 53.83
N LEU A 327 5.19 -20.71 53.62
CA LEU A 327 5.67 -19.35 53.66
C LEU A 327 5.37 -18.67 55.00
N THR A 328 6.37 -17.98 55.52
CA THR A 328 6.19 -17.13 56.71
C THR A 328 5.34 -15.90 56.36
N PRO A 329 4.72 -15.20 57.34
CA PRO A 329 3.95 -13.97 57.08
C PRO A 329 4.75 -12.93 56.30
N ASP A 330 6.00 -12.69 56.62
CA ASP A 330 6.87 -11.74 55.94
C ASP A 330 7.19 -12.14 54.51
N GLN A 331 7.43 -13.44 54.26
CA GLN A 331 7.61 -13.98 52.92
C GLN A 331 6.35 -13.86 52.08
N LYS A 332 5.18 -14.13 52.66
CA LYS A 332 3.88 -13.92 51.97
C LYS A 332 3.71 -12.46 51.57
N LEU A 333 3.97 -11.53 52.45
CA LEU A 333 3.84 -10.10 52.17
C LEU A 333 4.79 -9.66 51.05
N ALA A 334 6.04 -10.12 51.07
CA ALA A 334 7.04 -9.80 50.05
C ALA A 334 6.66 -10.34 48.65
N GLU A 335 6.12 -11.58 48.60
CA GLU A 335 5.68 -12.20 47.35
C GLU A 335 4.39 -11.56 46.81
N ILE A 336 3.39 -11.28 47.68
CA ILE A 336 2.15 -10.62 47.30
C ILE A 336 2.45 -9.27 46.66
N LYS A 337 3.35 -8.47 47.25
CA LYS A 337 3.72 -7.17 46.70
C LYS A 337 4.21 -7.19 45.23
N LYS A 338 4.75 -8.32 44.77
CA LYS A 338 5.20 -8.48 43.39
C LYS A 338 4.03 -8.67 42.41
N TRP A 339 2.89 -9.16 42.89
CA TRP A 339 1.67 -9.46 42.10
C TRP A 339 0.57 -8.41 42.29
N ASP A 340 0.69 -7.57 43.30
CA ASP A 340 -0.28 -6.51 43.58
C ASP A 340 -0.21 -5.37 42.56
N GLU A 341 -1.08 -4.38 42.67
CA GLU A 341 -1.04 -3.20 41.82
C GLU A 341 0.32 -2.51 41.88
N GLY A 342 0.88 -2.18 40.71
CA GLY A 342 2.26 -1.64 40.60
C GLY A 342 3.38 -2.66 40.87
N GLY A 343 3.08 -3.91 41.22
CA GLY A 343 4.05 -4.94 41.44
C GLY A 343 4.79 -5.37 40.15
N VAL A 344 6.06 -5.74 40.29
CA VAL A 344 6.95 -5.96 39.13
C VAL A 344 6.44 -7.00 38.13
N TYR A 345 5.80 -8.06 38.62
CA TYR A 345 5.26 -9.11 37.74
C TYR A 345 4.00 -8.64 37.01
N ARG A 346 3.12 -7.91 37.67
CA ARG A 346 1.91 -7.36 37.07
C ARG A 346 2.24 -6.29 36.02
N VAL A 347 3.20 -5.39 36.34
CA VAL A 347 3.72 -4.40 35.38
C VAL A 347 4.36 -5.06 34.16
N ALA A 348 5.19 -6.10 34.37
CA ALA A 348 5.82 -6.81 33.26
C ALA A 348 4.80 -7.48 32.33
N MET A 349 3.74 -8.09 32.87
CA MET A 349 2.67 -8.69 32.07
C MET A 349 1.88 -7.63 31.27
N HIS A 350 1.53 -6.51 31.88
CA HIS A 350 0.87 -5.40 31.17
C HIS A 350 1.76 -4.80 30.07
N THR A 351 3.07 -4.71 30.32
CA THR A 351 4.03 -4.26 29.30
C THR A 351 4.05 -5.23 28.11
N ALA A 352 4.11 -6.54 28.38
CA ALA A 352 4.07 -7.57 27.33
C ALA A 352 2.76 -7.55 26.53
N ILE A 353 1.62 -7.36 27.20
CA ILE A 353 0.31 -7.22 26.56
C ILE A 353 0.26 -5.96 25.68
N GLY A 354 0.76 -4.81 26.17
CA GLY A 354 0.87 -3.60 25.40
C GLY A 354 1.69 -3.79 24.12
N ALA A 355 2.82 -4.49 24.22
CA ALA A 355 3.66 -4.83 23.07
C ALA A 355 2.92 -5.73 22.06
N LEU A 356 2.24 -6.77 22.53
CA LEU A 356 1.50 -7.70 21.67
C LEU A 356 0.28 -7.03 21.00
N GLY A 357 -0.45 -6.19 21.74
CA GLY A 357 -1.66 -5.53 21.25
C GLY A 357 -1.39 -4.37 20.30
N GLY A 358 -0.31 -3.63 20.49
CA GLY A 358 0.03 -2.45 19.69
C GLY A 358 1.15 -2.67 18.67
N GLY A 359 1.89 -3.77 18.76
CA GLY A 359 2.98 -4.10 17.83
C GLY A 359 4.16 -3.12 17.87
N THR A 360 4.20 -2.20 18.84
CA THR A 360 5.26 -1.17 18.94
C THR A 360 5.83 -1.07 20.36
N VAL A 361 7.05 -0.53 20.47
CA VAL A 361 7.69 -0.25 21.76
C VAL A 361 6.90 0.78 22.56
N GLU A 362 6.31 1.78 21.87
CA GLU A 362 5.47 2.79 22.47
C GLU A 362 4.22 2.21 23.15
N SER A 363 3.56 1.25 22.50
CA SER A 363 2.40 0.56 23.11
C SER A 363 2.78 -0.30 24.30
N ALA A 364 3.97 -0.91 24.30
CA ALA A 364 4.51 -1.64 25.45
C ALA A 364 4.77 -0.68 26.63
N LEU A 365 5.37 0.47 26.36
CA LEU A 365 5.65 1.50 27.36
C LEU A 365 4.37 2.08 27.97
N VAL A 366 3.35 2.32 27.14
CA VAL A 366 2.03 2.78 27.62
C VAL A 366 1.38 1.73 28.52
N GLY A 367 1.35 0.46 28.11
CA GLY A 367 0.78 -0.63 28.91
C GLY A 367 1.47 -0.78 30.26
N GLY A 368 2.82 -0.79 30.27
CA GLY A 368 3.62 -0.88 31.49
C GLY A 368 3.53 0.36 32.37
N GLY A 369 3.54 1.54 31.76
CA GLY A 369 3.46 2.82 32.47
C GLY A 369 2.13 3.02 33.20
N VAL A 370 1.01 2.68 32.56
CA VAL A 370 -0.33 2.72 33.17
C VAL A 370 -0.41 1.73 34.34
N ALA A 371 0.09 0.51 34.18
CA ALA A 371 0.09 -0.47 35.25
C ALA A 371 0.96 -0.07 36.45
N ALA A 372 2.09 0.59 36.22
CA ALA A 372 2.97 1.10 37.26
C ALA A 372 2.40 2.29 38.02
N ALA A 373 1.59 3.14 37.33
CA ALA A 373 0.96 4.32 37.91
C ALA A 373 -0.37 4.01 38.63
N ALA A 374 -0.95 2.82 38.41
CA ALA A 374 -2.26 2.45 38.97
C ALA A 374 -2.36 2.67 40.51
N PRO A 375 -1.36 2.33 41.33
CA PRO A 375 -1.41 2.57 42.78
C PRO A 375 -1.49 4.06 43.15
N LEU A 376 -0.89 4.95 42.33
CA LEU A 376 -0.86 6.39 42.59
C LEU A 376 -2.17 7.10 42.21
N ILE A 377 -3.05 6.42 41.49
CA ILE A 377 -4.34 6.94 41.01
C ILE A 377 -5.48 6.45 41.91
N ASN A 378 -5.30 5.29 42.54
CA ASN A 378 -6.34 4.63 43.36
C ASN A 378 -6.27 4.96 44.86
N ASP A 379 -5.22 5.66 45.32
CA ASP A 379 -5.12 6.27 46.65
C ASP A 379 -5.76 7.69 46.64
#